data_1b53bada4ff59ab698f7dac2645acc4b
#
_entry.id   1b53bada4ff59ab698f7dac2645acc4b
#
_cell.length_a   1.000
_cell.length_b   1.000
_cell.length_c   1.000
_cell.angle_alpha   90.00
_cell.angle_beta   90.00
_cell.angle_gamma   90.00
#
_symmetry.space_group_name_H-M   'P 1'
#
loop_
_entity.id
_entity.type
_entity.pdbx_description
1 polymer ?
#
loop_
_entity_poly.entity_id
_entity_poly.type
_entity_poly.pdbx_seq_one_letter_code
_entity_poly.pdbx_strand_id
1 'polypeptide(L)'
;MYEFVIKNGNIIDGTGGAVYKADVAITDGKIAKIGHIPESAAHTVIDAEGRAVTPGFIDIHRHGDMAAFRDNFGALELSQGLTTVINGNCGMSAAPVDKGNKGLLNYLRPVIGDILPYVSTDTMAGYFRSLGSIALPLNCGMLVGCGVVWSSVLGGEHPTEDETKKFRKILERELASGAMGVSLGLGYAPECFLTTGELISGLEPLRNTDIPITFHMRQEGDGVCDAIREVIKIGETLHAHVHISHLKAMGKRNWNSRIPEGLELIRSARERGLNIACDVYPYTAGSTQLMHILPPEFIEGGTAATIERLKGKANRDRLRDRIERGGEGFDNIAGMVGWENIIMSTLNTPANKRFEGMTVQDIAKARGTDPVDCVCDMLIEENCAITMIDFITCEEDIARILNCGFASVISDSIYPASGRPHPRLYGTYARIIQRFVGERRDMTLEAAVKAMTYTPAKALNIAW
;
A
#
# COMPACT_ATOMS: atom_id res chain seq x y z
N MET A 1 -15.79 -39.16 2.21
CA MET A 1 -16.17 -38.41 3.43
C MET A 1 -15.39 -37.10 3.40
N TYR A 2 -16.03 -35.98 3.61
CA TYR A 2 -15.37 -34.67 3.60
C TYR A 2 -14.65 -34.41 4.94
N GLU A 3 -13.59 -33.62 4.93
CA GLU A 3 -12.87 -33.24 6.16
C GLU A 3 -13.74 -32.31 7.02
N PHE A 4 -14.32 -31.28 6.36
CA PHE A 4 -15.21 -30.32 6.99
C PHE A 4 -16.47 -30.11 6.16
N VAL A 5 -17.58 -29.84 6.85
CA VAL A 5 -18.79 -29.28 6.23
C VAL A 5 -19.25 -28.09 7.04
N ILE A 6 -19.41 -26.95 6.39
CA ILE A 6 -20.05 -25.76 6.95
C ILE A 6 -21.54 -25.85 6.59
N LYS A 7 -22.39 -25.95 7.62
CA LYS A 7 -23.86 -26.13 7.49
C LYS A 7 -24.58 -24.80 7.64
N ASN A 8 -25.77 -24.73 7.04
CA ASN A 8 -26.75 -23.65 7.29
C ASN A 8 -26.19 -22.24 7.00
N GLY A 9 -25.29 -22.11 6.04
CA GLY A 9 -24.68 -20.83 5.66
C GLY A 9 -25.55 -19.99 4.74
N ASN A 10 -25.51 -18.66 4.91
CA ASN A 10 -25.90 -17.71 3.89
C ASN A 10 -24.64 -17.42 3.04
N ILE A 11 -24.55 -18.04 1.87
CA ILE A 11 -23.35 -17.97 1.02
C ILE A 11 -23.28 -16.64 0.28
N ILE A 12 -22.16 -15.93 0.45
CA ILE A 12 -21.78 -14.76 -0.32
C ILE A 12 -20.46 -15.09 -1.01
N ASP A 13 -20.53 -15.55 -2.25
CA ASP A 13 -19.43 -16.22 -2.95
C ASP A 13 -18.34 -15.28 -3.52
N GLY A 14 -18.49 -13.98 -3.28
CA GLY A 14 -17.51 -12.98 -3.75
C GLY A 14 -17.76 -12.48 -5.18
N THR A 15 -18.65 -13.08 -5.95
CA THR A 15 -18.96 -12.64 -7.33
C THR A 15 -19.76 -11.32 -7.38
N GLY A 16 -20.40 -10.95 -6.25
CA GLY A 16 -21.35 -9.85 -6.16
C GLY A 16 -22.77 -10.28 -6.54
N GLY A 17 -23.01 -11.58 -6.72
CA GLY A 17 -24.33 -12.17 -6.92
C GLY A 17 -25.17 -12.17 -5.64
N ALA A 18 -26.45 -12.50 -5.77
CA ALA A 18 -27.38 -12.58 -4.63
C ALA A 18 -26.96 -13.67 -3.64
N VAL A 19 -27.18 -13.40 -2.34
CA VAL A 19 -27.01 -14.38 -1.25
C VAL A 19 -27.90 -15.60 -1.47
N TYR A 20 -27.38 -16.79 -1.22
CA TYR A 20 -28.14 -18.04 -1.28
C TYR A 20 -27.80 -18.96 -0.11
N LYS A 21 -28.75 -19.81 0.30
CA LYS A 21 -28.54 -20.78 1.39
C LYS A 21 -27.92 -22.06 0.85
N ALA A 22 -26.83 -22.49 1.44
CA ALA A 22 -26.18 -23.75 1.12
C ALA A 22 -25.23 -24.20 2.25
N ASP A 23 -24.81 -25.48 2.14
CA ASP A 23 -23.70 -26.02 2.89
C ASP A 23 -22.43 -26.01 2.00
N VAL A 24 -21.26 -25.97 2.62
CA VAL A 24 -19.97 -26.01 1.93
C VAL A 24 -19.13 -27.18 2.45
N ALA A 25 -18.78 -28.11 1.58
CA ALA A 25 -17.88 -29.23 1.91
C ALA A 25 -16.44 -28.91 1.49
N ILE A 26 -15.49 -29.26 2.33
CA ILE A 26 -14.07 -29.04 2.16
C ILE A 26 -13.33 -30.37 2.29
N THR A 27 -12.41 -30.64 1.36
CA THR A 27 -11.48 -31.78 1.34
C THR A 27 -10.19 -31.37 0.66
N ASP A 28 -9.05 -31.82 1.18
CA ASP A 28 -7.72 -31.50 0.66
C ASP A 28 -7.48 -29.98 0.50
N GLY A 29 -7.99 -29.19 1.45
CA GLY A 29 -7.88 -27.74 1.44
C GLY A 29 -8.67 -27.03 0.33
N LYS A 30 -9.61 -27.72 -0.33
CA LYS A 30 -10.42 -27.18 -1.43
C LYS A 30 -11.91 -27.30 -1.15
N ILE A 31 -12.69 -26.38 -1.72
CA ILE A 31 -14.15 -26.50 -1.76
C ILE A 31 -14.51 -27.64 -2.73
N ALA A 32 -14.98 -28.76 -2.16
CA ALA A 32 -15.34 -29.93 -2.92
C ALA A 32 -16.79 -29.91 -3.43
N LYS A 33 -17.70 -29.27 -2.68
CA LYS A 33 -19.12 -29.16 -3.02
C LYS A 33 -19.79 -27.98 -2.31
N ILE A 34 -20.70 -27.33 -3.02
CA ILE A 34 -21.65 -26.35 -2.45
C ILE A 34 -23.06 -26.87 -2.74
N GLY A 35 -23.95 -26.88 -1.72
CA GLY A 35 -25.33 -27.34 -1.86
C GLY A 35 -25.80 -28.04 -0.59
N HIS A 36 -26.84 -28.87 -0.68
CA HIS A 36 -27.28 -29.65 0.48
C HIS A 36 -26.35 -30.85 0.71
N ILE A 37 -25.78 -30.98 1.92
CA ILE A 37 -24.79 -31.99 2.30
C ILE A 37 -25.21 -32.63 3.62
N PRO A 38 -25.39 -33.97 3.70
CA PRO A 38 -25.68 -34.65 4.96
C PRO A 38 -24.54 -34.49 5.96
N GLU A 39 -24.84 -34.30 7.26
CA GLU A 39 -23.83 -34.23 8.32
C GLU A 39 -22.95 -35.50 8.39
N SER A 40 -23.56 -36.64 8.16
CA SER A 40 -22.85 -37.95 8.11
C SER A 40 -21.82 -38.05 7.00
N ALA A 41 -21.75 -37.08 6.08
CA ALA A 41 -20.77 -37.05 5.00
C ALA A 41 -19.44 -36.38 5.41
N ALA A 42 -19.31 -35.84 6.64
CA ALA A 42 -18.13 -35.10 7.09
C ALA A 42 -17.53 -35.68 8.39
N HIS A 43 -16.21 -35.48 8.56
CA HIS A 43 -15.54 -35.74 9.83
C HIS A 43 -15.83 -34.66 10.87
N THR A 44 -15.88 -33.39 10.41
CA THR A 44 -16.16 -32.23 11.27
C THR A 44 -17.29 -31.40 10.64
N VAL A 45 -18.26 -31.04 11.46
CA VAL A 45 -19.38 -30.17 11.06
C VAL A 45 -19.29 -28.86 11.79
N ILE A 46 -19.35 -27.75 11.06
CA ILE A 46 -19.43 -26.39 11.58
C ILE A 46 -20.81 -25.83 11.22
N ASP A 47 -21.63 -25.52 12.21
CA ASP A 47 -22.92 -24.88 11.96
C ASP A 47 -22.71 -23.35 11.86
N ALA A 48 -22.99 -22.79 10.69
CA ALA A 48 -22.95 -21.35 10.48
C ALA A 48 -24.13 -20.60 11.14
N GLU A 49 -25.17 -21.33 11.59
CA GLU A 49 -26.33 -20.75 12.28
C GLU A 49 -27.01 -19.61 11.49
N GLY A 50 -27.00 -19.71 10.16
CA GLY A 50 -27.53 -18.67 9.28
C GLY A 50 -26.60 -17.44 9.11
N ARG A 51 -25.36 -17.48 9.60
CA ARG A 51 -24.38 -16.42 9.36
C ARG A 51 -23.92 -16.41 7.91
N ALA A 52 -23.37 -15.29 7.49
CA ALA A 52 -22.71 -15.17 6.20
C ALA A 52 -21.46 -16.08 6.13
N VAL A 53 -21.36 -16.87 5.07
CA VAL A 53 -20.17 -17.66 4.73
C VAL A 53 -19.59 -17.08 3.45
N THR A 54 -18.34 -16.61 3.53
CA THR A 54 -17.65 -15.92 2.45
C THR A 54 -16.31 -16.56 2.15
N PRO A 55 -15.70 -16.35 0.97
CA PRO A 55 -14.28 -16.58 0.80
C PRO A 55 -13.46 -15.77 1.82
N GLY A 56 -12.26 -16.21 2.16
CA GLY A 56 -11.32 -15.41 2.95
C GLY A 56 -10.96 -14.12 2.23
N PHE A 57 -10.81 -13.04 2.98
CA PHE A 57 -10.49 -11.73 2.42
C PHE A 57 -9.03 -11.67 1.96
N ILE A 58 -8.78 -10.84 0.94
CA ILE A 58 -7.48 -10.65 0.30
C ILE A 58 -7.07 -9.19 0.43
N ASP A 59 -5.91 -8.94 1.03
CA ASP A 59 -5.30 -7.61 1.13
C ASP A 59 -4.11 -7.53 0.17
N ILE A 60 -4.30 -6.86 -0.96
CA ILE A 60 -3.28 -6.76 -2.01
C ILE A 60 -2.30 -5.59 -1.82
N HIS A 61 -2.52 -4.78 -0.78
CA HIS A 61 -1.67 -3.61 -0.55
C HIS A 61 -1.39 -3.42 0.94
N ARG A 62 -0.18 -3.77 1.35
CA ARG A 62 0.32 -3.54 2.70
C ARG A 62 1.85 -3.60 2.76
N HIS A 63 2.40 -3.16 3.89
CA HIS A 63 3.84 -3.07 4.16
C HIS A 63 4.24 -4.00 5.32
N GLY A 64 3.78 -5.25 5.24
CA GLY A 64 4.01 -6.28 6.24
C GLY A 64 5.22 -7.18 5.95
N ASP A 65 6.15 -6.73 5.11
CA ASP A 65 7.29 -7.51 4.62
C ASP A 65 8.04 -8.20 5.75
N MET A 66 8.44 -7.48 6.78
CA MET A 66 9.13 -8.04 7.94
C MET A 66 8.18 -8.45 9.07
N ALA A 67 6.91 -8.04 9.01
CA ALA A 67 5.92 -8.45 10.01
C ALA A 67 5.60 -9.96 9.95
N ALA A 68 5.71 -10.56 8.76
CA ALA A 68 5.51 -11.99 8.55
C ALA A 68 6.42 -12.89 9.42
N PHE A 69 7.55 -12.33 9.87
CA PHE A 69 8.53 -13.04 10.72
C PHE A 69 8.36 -12.76 12.23
N ARG A 70 7.29 -12.07 12.65
CA ARG A 70 6.98 -11.82 14.06
C ARG A 70 6.11 -12.94 14.63
N ASP A 71 6.31 -13.29 15.89
CA ASP A 71 5.61 -14.38 16.57
C ASP A 71 4.08 -14.24 16.57
N ASN A 72 3.56 -13.01 16.54
CA ASN A 72 2.14 -12.73 16.56
C ASN A 72 1.54 -12.41 15.18
N PHE A 73 2.29 -12.62 14.09
CA PHE A 73 1.79 -12.41 12.74
C PHE A 73 0.58 -13.31 12.45
N GLY A 74 -0.40 -12.78 11.82
CA GLY A 74 -1.66 -13.45 11.49
C GLY A 74 -2.79 -13.16 12.48
N ALA A 75 -2.50 -12.80 13.73
CA ALA A 75 -3.55 -12.55 14.71
C ALA A 75 -4.45 -11.36 14.31
N LEU A 76 -3.84 -10.27 13.84
CA LEU A 76 -4.58 -9.08 13.38
C LEU A 76 -5.27 -9.32 12.03
N GLU A 77 -4.64 -10.07 11.15
CA GLU A 77 -5.14 -10.42 9.83
C GLU A 77 -6.37 -11.33 9.93
N LEU A 78 -6.23 -12.45 10.60
CA LEU A 78 -7.30 -13.44 10.76
C LEU A 78 -8.49 -12.88 11.51
N SER A 79 -8.28 -11.99 12.51
CA SER A 79 -9.36 -11.33 13.24
C SER A 79 -10.22 -10.42 12.34
N GLN A 80 -9.71 -9.99 11.19
CA GLN A 80 -10.41 -9.23 10.17
C GLN A 80 -10.95 -10.09 9.02
N GLY A 81 -10.74 -11.41 9.06
CA GLY A 81 -11.14 -12.34 8.00
C GLY A 81 -10.14 -12.45 6.84
N LEU A 82 -8.93 -11.89 6.97
CA LEU A 82 -7.88 -11.98 5.96
C LEU A 82 -7.27 -13.39 5.94
N THR A 83 -7.14 -13.97 4.77
CA THR A 83 -6.47 -15.25 4.52
C THR A 83 -5.31 -15.14 3.54
N THR A 84 -5.20 -13.99 2.85
CA THR A 84 -4.15 -13.73 1.87
C THR A 84 -3.71 -12.26 1.96
N VAL A 85 -2.40 -12.03 1.97
CA VAL A 85 -1.81 -10.69 2.01
C VAL A 85 -0.66 -10.57 1.02
N ILE A 86 -0.56 -9.41 0.36
CA ILE A 86 0.50 -9.11 -0.61
C ILE A 86 1.27 -7.89 -0.14
N ASN A 87 2.58 -8.05 0.03
CA ASN A 87 3.51 -7.01 0.46
C ASN A 87 4.37 -6.51 -0.71
N GLY A 88 5.34 -5.63 -0.42
CA GLY A 88 6.25 -5.10 -1.44
C GLY A 88 5.62 -3.99 -2.27
N ASN A 89 4.74 -3.19 -1.70
CA ASN A 89 4.00 -2.12 -2.36
C ASN A 89 4.76 -0.77 -2.40
N CYS A 90 4.27 0.19 -3.18
CA CYS A 90 4.77 1.57 -3.26
C CYS A 90 6.27 1.69 -3.60
N GLY A 91 6.80 0.80 -4.44
CA GLY A 91 8.22 0.77 -4.79
C GLY A 91 9.14 0.26 -3.67
N MET A 92 8.57 -0.14 -2.53
CA MET A 92 9.29 -0.56 -1.32
C MET A 92 9.06 -2.05 -1.06
N SER A 93 10.14 -2.83 -1.04
CA SER A 93 10.08 -4.26 -0.70
C SER A 93 11.30 -4.68 0.11
N ALA A 94 11.16 -5.73 0.91
CA ALA A 94 12.28 -6.30 1.68
C ALA A 94 13.31 -7.03 0.79
N ALA A 95 12.94 -7.36 -0.43
CA ALA A 95 13.81 -7.97 -1.44
C ALA A 95 13.50 -7.40 -2.84
N PRO A 96 14.53 -7.26 -3.70
CA PRO A 96 15.95 -7.51 -3.46
C PRO A 96 16.63 -6.34 -2.75
N VAL A 97 17.21 -6.58 -1.57
CA VAL A 97 17.92 -5.56 -0.79
C VAL A 97 19.27 -6.10 -0.31
N ASP A 98 20.35 -5.44 -0.69
CA ASP A 98 21.68 -5.71 -0.11
C ASP A 98 21.75 -5.18 1.34
N LYS A 99 21.97 -6.07 2.29
CA LYS A 99 22.15 -5.72 3.71
C LYS A 99 23.37 -4.82 3.97
N GLY A 100 24.29 -4.71 3.04
CA GLY A 100 25.40 -3.76 3.08
C GLY A 100 24.96 -2.32 2.82
N ASN A 101 23.87 -2.11 2.11
CA ASN A 101 23.32 -0.77 1.82
C ASN A 101 22.57 -0.18 3.02
N LYS A 102 23.32 0.34 4.00
CA LYS A 102 22.74 0.93 5.23
C LYS A 102 21.84 2.14 4.96
N GLY A 103 22.13 2.91 3.92
CA GLY A 103 21.28 4.06 3.53
C GLY A 103 19.90 3.63 3.14
N LEU A 104 19.79 2.63 2.25
CA LEU A 104 18.51 2.07 1.82
C LEU A 104 17.77 1.40 2.98
N LEU A 105 18.46 0.63 3.82
CA LEU A 105 17.84 0.00 4.98
C LEU A 105 17.22 1.02 5.95
N ASN A 106 17.92 2.11 6.24
CA ASN A 106 17.39 3.18 7.09
C ASN A 106 16.18 3.87 6.45
N TYR A 107 16.17 4.03 5.13
CA TYR A 107 15.06 4.61 4.39
C TYR A 107 13.81 3.70 4.43
N LEU A 108 13.98 2.40 4.25
CA LEU A 108 12.87 1.42 4.23
C LEU A 108 12.30 1.12 5.62
N ARG A 109 13.14 1.17 6.64
CA ARG A 109 12.83 0.75 8.02
C ARG A 109 11.50 1.27 8.58
N PRO A 110 11.12 2.55 8.45
CA PRO A 110 9.86 3.06 9.01
C PRO A 110 8.61 2.41 8.42
N VAL A 111 8.70 1.87 7.20
CA VAL A 111 7.57 1.31 6.44
C VAL A 111 7.54 -0.22 6.54
N ILE A 112 8.63 -0.89 6.13
CA ILE A 112 8.66 -2.36 6.05
C ILE A 112 9.17 -3.04 7.33
N GLY A 113 9.71 -2.27 8.27
CA GLY A 113 10.33 -2.76 9.51
C GLY A 113 11.83 -3.06 9.38
N ASP A 114 12.45 -3.44 10.49
CA ASP A 114 13.87 -3.83 10.52
C ASP A 114 14.08 -5.17 9.82
N ILE A 115 15.04 -5.22 8.88
CA ILE A 115 15.43 -6.49 8.25
C ILE A 115 16.15 -7.36 9.26
N LEU A 116 15.57 -8.51 9.54
CA LEU A 116 16.10 -9.46 10.53
C LEU A 116 17.35 -10.19 10.00
N PRO A 117 18.35 -10.47 10.84
CA PRO A 117 19.61 -11.07 10.40
C PRO A 117 19.47 -12.41 9.66
N TYR A 118 18.48 -13.22 10.06
CA TYR A 118 18.24 -14.56 9.52
C TYR A 118 17.33 -14.58 8.28
N VAL A 119 16.74 -13.45 7.88
CA VAL A 119 15.94 -13.33 6.66
C VAL A 119 16.85 -13.00 5.50
N SER A 120 16.85 -13.80 4.45
CA SER A 120 17.60 -13.49 3.22
C SER A 120 16.83 -12.47 2.39
N THR A 121 17.48 -11.37 2.02
CA THR A 121 16.85 -10.27 1.29
C THR A 121 17.55 -9.92 -0.03
N ASP A 122 18.67 -10.57 -0.35
CA ASP A 122 19.45 -10.26 -1.56
C ASP A 122 18.69 -10.57 -2.85
N THR A 123 17.72 -11.48 -2.78
CA THR A 123 16.84 -11.85 -3.89
C THR A 123 15.45 -12.23 -3.36
N MET A 124 14.43 -12.13 -4.22
CA MET A 124 13.08 -12.60 -3.91
C MET A 124 13.05 -14.10 -3.59
N ALA A 125 13.82 -14.90 -4.34
CA ALA A 125 13.99 -16.34 -4.05
C ALA A 125 14.53 -16.60 -2.64
N GLY A 126 15.50 -15.79 -2.17
CA GLY A 126 16.03 -15.85 -0.81
C GLY A 126 14.98 -15.53 0.23
N TYR A 127 14.22 -14.46 -0.01
CA TYR A 127 13.14 -14.04 0.87
C TYR A 127 12.04 -15.11 0.99
N PHE A 128 11.58 -15.68 -0.15
CA PHE A 128 10.60 -16.76 -0.15
C PHE A 128 11.09 -18.03 0.55
N ARG A 129 12.39 -18.38 0.44
CA ARG A 129 12.94 -19.48 1.24
C ARG A 129 12.87 -19.18 2.74
N SER A 130 13.13 -17.94 3.14
CA SER A 130 12.99 -17.54 4.55
C SER A 130 11.54 -17.62 5.02
N LEU A 131 10.57 -17.16 4.21
CA LEU A 131 9.14 -17.30 4.51
C LEU A 131 8.72 -18.78 4.60
N GLY A 132 9.19 -19.62 3.67
CA GLY A 132 8.88 -21.05 3.65
C GLY A 132 9.50 -21.84 4.81
N SER A 133 10.41 -21.24 5.59
CA SER A 133 11.00 -21.88 6.78
C SER A 133 10.18 -21.68 8.06
N ILE A 134 9.12 -20.88 8.01
CA ILE A 134 8.21 -20.60 9.13
C ILE A 134 6.79 -21.07 8.81
N ALA A 135 6.02 -21.39 9.85
CA ALA A 135 4.61 -21.73 9.71
C ALA A 135 3.78 -20.45 9.58
N LEU A 136 3.44 -20.09 8.35
CA LEU A 136 2.59 -18.93 8.08
C LEU A 136 1.12 -19.26 8.38
N PRO A 137 0.40 -18.42 9.15
CA PRO A 137 -1.02 -18.63 9.46
C PRO A 137 -1.96 -18.26 8.30
N LEU A 138 -1.44 -17.61 7.26
CA LEU A 138 -2.18 -17.15 6.07
C LEU A 138 -1.24 -17.10 4.85
N ASN A 139 -1.80 -16.96 3.66
CA ASN A 139 -1.01 -16.85 2.44
C ASN A 139 -0.31 -15.48 2.35
N CYS A 140 0.98 -15.50 2.00
CA CYS A 140 1.79 -14.30 1.81
C CYS A 140 2.38 -14.27 0.40
N GLY A 141 2.12 -13.19 -0.33
CA GLY A 141 2.76 -12.88 -1.61
C GLY A 141 3.58 -11.60 -1.53
N MET A 142 4.39 -11.36 -2.57
CA MET A 142 5.27 -10.20 -2.67
C MET A 142 5.23 -9.61 -4.08
N LEU A 143 5.29 -8.28 -4.15
CA LEU A 143 5.67 -7.53 -5.35
C LEU A 143 7.14 -7.13 -5.27
N VAL A 144 7.78 -6.92 -6.41
CA VAL A 144 9.11 -6.33 -6.47
C VAL A 144 8.97 -4.81 -6.39
N GLY A 145 9.53 -4.19 -5.37
CA GLY A 145 9.60 -2.74 -5.26
C GLY A 145 10.59 -2.15 -6.26
N CYS A 146 10.11 -1.46 -7.30
CA CYS A 146 10.98 -0.86 -8.31
C CYS A 146 11.90 0.22 -7.73
N GLY A 147 11.43 0.99 -6.73
CA GLY A 147 12.26 1.97 -6.03
C GLY A 147 13.47 1.36 -5.33
N VAL A 148 13.32 0.16 -4.78
CA VAL A 148 14.43 -0.62 -4.21
C VAL A 148 15.42 -1.04 -5.28
N VAL A 149 14.93 -1.53 -6.42
CA VAL A 149 15.80 -1.95 -7.54
C VAL A 149 16.53 -0.73 -8.11
N TRP A 150 15.84 0.37 -8.37
CA TRP A 150 16.44 1.62 -8.83
C TRP A 150 17.52 2.13 -7.85
N SER A 151 17.25 2.12 -6.55
CA SER A 151 18.21 2.51 -5.52
C SER A 151 19.50 1.67 -5.52
N SER A 152 19.47 0.48 -6.11
CA SER A 152 20.65 -0.40 -6.21
C SER A 152 21.47 -0.20 -7.48
N VAL A 153 20.94 0.47 -8.50
CA VAL A 153 21.58 0.60 -9.81
C VAL A 153 21.85 2.03 -10.25
N LEU A 154 21.08 3.01 -9.75
CA LEU A 154 21.25 4.42 -10.10
C LEU A 154 22.50 5.01 -9.47
N GLY A 155 23.29 5.71 -10.29
CA GLY A 155 24.42 6.53 -9.86
C GLY A 155 24.10 8.04 -9.82
N GLY A 156 22.90 8.44 -10.28
CA GLY A 156 22.44 9.83 -10.32
C GLY A 156 20.90 9.90 -10.32
N GLU A 157 20.33 11.06 -10.66
CA GLU A 157 18.86 11.25 -10.70
C GLU A 157 18.21 10.51 -11.88
N HIS A 158 18.88 10.47 -13.03
CA HIS A 158 18.40 9.85 -14.25
C HIS A 158 19.28 8.66 -14.64
N PRO A 159 18.67 7.53 -15.07
CA PRO A 159 19.42 6.32 -15.41
C PRO A 159 20.14 6.46 -16.76
N THR A 160 21.36 5.95 -16.81
CA THR A 160 22.04 5.63 -18.05
C THR A 160 21.40 4.40 -18.71
N GLU A 161 21.74 4.15 -19.99
CA GLU A 161 21.30 2.95 -20.71
C GLU A 161 21.76 1.66 -20.01
N ASP A 162 22.97 1.64 -19.48
CA ASP A 162 23.52 0.47 -18.80
C ASP A 162 22.86 0.22 -17.44
N GLU A 163 22.49 1.27 -16.71
CA GLU A 163 21.71 1.16 -15.47
C GLU A 163 20.30 0.66 -15.74
N THR A 164 19.66 1.15 -16.80
CA THR A 164 18.37 0.64 -17.26
C THR A 164 18.43 -0.84 -17.64
N LYS A 165 19.48 -1.29 -18.32
CA LYS A 165 19.70 -2.72 -18.63
C LYS A 165 19.91 -3.55 -17.37
N LYS A 166 20.63 -3.04 -16.37
CA LYS A 166 20.81 -3.72 -15.07
C LYS A 166 19.49 -3.83 -14.33
N PHE A 167 18.72 -2.74 -14.27
CA PHE A 167 17.39 -2.73 -13.67
C PHE A 167 16.49 -3.82 -14.27
N ARG A 168 16.38 -3.87 -15.60
CA ARG A 168 15.56 -4.88 -16.31
C ARG A 168 15.97 -6.30 -15.96
N LYS A 169 17.28 -6.61 -15.95
CA LYS A 169 17.79 -7.95 -15.60
C LYS A 169 17.45 -8.35 -14.16
N ILE A 170 17.52 -7.40 -13.22
CA ILE A 170 17.11 -7.66 -11.83
C ILE A 170 15.60 -7.95 -11.81
N LEU A 171 14.79 -7.12 -12.45
CA LEU A 171 13.34 -7.25 -12.49
C LEU A 171 12.91 -8.61 -13.05
N GLU A 172 13.47 -9.02 -14.20
CA GLU A 172 13.22 -10.34 -14.82
C GLU A 172 13.59 -11.48 -13.87
N ARG A 173 14.74 -11.39 -13.20
CA ARG A 173 15.19 -12.42 -12.24
C ARG A 173 14.23 -12.56 -11.07
N GLU A 174 13.77 -11.43 -10.49
CA GLU A 174 12.92 -11.46 -9.31
C GLU A 174 11.50 -11.92 -9.65
N LEU A 175 10.98 -11.56 -10.82
CA LEU A 175 9.71 -12.08 -11.32
C LEU A 175 9.79 -13.58 -11.59
N ALA A 176 10.87 -14.07 -12.21
CA ALA A 176 11.11 -15.50 -12.40
C ALA A 176 11.24 -16.28 -11.07
N SER A 177 11.52 -15.60 -9.98
CA SER A 177 11.61 -16.17 -8.64
C SER A 177 10.24 -16.32 -7.94
N GLY A 178 9.15 -15.92 -8.59
CA GLY A 178 7.78 -16.08 -8.08
C GLY A 178 7.18 -14.80 -7.48
N ALA A 179 7.79 -13.64 -7.67
CA ALA A 179 7.13 -12.37 -7.35
C ALA A 179 5.87 -12.22 -8.20
N MET A 180 4.78 -11.71 -7.59
CA MET A 180 3.46 -11.66 -8.20
C MET A 180 3.28 -10.49 -9.18
N GLY A 181 4.21 -9.58 -9.21
CA GLY A 181 4.20 -8.37 -10.02
C GLY A 181 5.25 -7.39 -9.52
N VAL A 182 5.10 -6.14 -9.91
CA VAL A 182 6.01 -5.06 -9.50
C VAL A 182 5.22 -3.89 -8.92
N SER A 183 5.86 -3.10 -8.07
CA SER A 183 5.28 -1.87 -7.52
C SER A 183 6.20 -0.68 -7.76
N LEU A 184 5.59 0.47 -8.05
CA LEU A 184 6.26 1.76 -8.15
C LEU A 184 5.78 2.70 -7.06
N GLY A 185 6.66 3.58 -6.61
CA GLY A 185 6.37 4.64 -5.65
C GLY A 185 6.79 6.00 -6.20
N LEU A 186 6.03 6.52 -7.18
CA LEU A 186 6.39 7.73 -7.92
C LEU A 186 6.38 9.03 -7.08
N GLY A 187 5.82 8.99 -5.88
CA GLY A 187 5.93 10.05 -4.88
C GLY A 187 7.19 9.94 -4.01
N TYR A 188 7.99 8.88 -4.13
CA TYR A 188 9.15 8.58 -3.29
C TYR A 188 10.46 8.57 -4.09
N ALA A 189 11.57 8.94 -3.43
CA ALA A 189 12.90 8.79 -4.02
C ALA A 189 13.30 7.29 -4.11
N PRO A 190 13.99 6.86 -5.19
CA PRO A 190 14.46 7.70 -6.29
C PRO A 190 13.44 7.87 -7.43
N GLU A 191 12.30 7.18 -7.40
CA GLU A 191 11.37 7.11 -8.54
C GLU A 191 10.70 8.46 -8.84
N CYS A 192 10.58 9.36 -7.85
CA CYS A 192 10.03 10.71 -8.05
C CYS A 192 10.85 11.57 -9.03
N PHE A 193 12.12 11.26 -9.24
CA PHE A 193 13.00 11.96 -10.19
C PHE A 193 12.88 11.41 -11.62
N LEU A 194 12.38 10.18 -11.78
CA LEU A 194 12.30 9.53 -13.10
C LEU A 194 11.17 10.12 -13.96
N THR A 195 11.47 10.32 -15.23
CA THR A 195 10.47 10.70 -16.23
C THR A 195 9.59 9.51 -16.62
N THR A 196 8.40 9.78 -17.16
CA THR A 196 7.52 8.73 -17.68
C THR A 196 8.21 7.87 -18.75
N GLY A 197 9.09 8.48 -19.59
CA GLY A 197 9.85 7.75 -20.62
C GLY A 197 10.86 6.77 -20.03
N GLU A 198 11.55 7.15 -18.96
CA GLU A 198 12.51 6.30 -18.23
C GLU A 198 11.80 5.15 -17.52
N LEU A 199 10.64 5.42 -16.91
CA LEU A 199 9.78 4.38 -16.31
C LEU A 199 9.34 3.37 -17.37
N ILE A 200 8.81 3.80 -18.52
CA ILE A 200 8.44 2.92 -19.63
C ILE A 200 9.65 2.10 -20.09
N SER A 201 10.81 2.75 -20.24
CA SER A 201 12.03 2.04 -20.60
C SER A 201 12.42 0.98 -19.57
N GLY A 202 12.38 1.29 -18.29
CA GLY A 202 12.68 0.30 -17.23
C GLY A 202 11.71 -0.88 -17.24
N LEU A 203 10.43 -0.61 -17.45
CA LEU A 203 9.35 -1.60 -17.40
C LEU A 203 9.17 -2.40 -18.72
N GLU A 204 10.05 -2.24 -19.70
CA GLU A 204 10.00 -2.95 -20.99
C GLU A 204 9.84 -4.49 -20.86
N PRO A 205 10.43 -5.18 -19.86
CA PRO A 205 10.21 -6.62 -19.68
C PRO A 205 8.74 -7.01 -19.43
N LEU A 206 7.88 -6.06 -19.04
CA LEU A 206 6.46 -6.29 -18.76
C LEU A 206 5.56 -5.99 -19.98
N ARG A 207 6.14 -5.58 -21.11
CA ARG A 207 5.39 -5.32 -22.34
C ARG A 207 4.63 -6.55 -22.82
N ASN A 208 3.35 -6.37 -23.12
CA ASN A 208 2.42 -7.43 -23.55
C ASN A 208 2.31 -8.61 -22.57
N THR A 209 2.54 -8.36 -21.27
CA THR A 209 2.31 -9.35 -20.22
C THR A 209 1.09 -8.98 -19.39
N ASP A 210 0.52 -9.98 -18.70
CA ASP A 210 -0.54 -9.73 -17.70
C ASP A 210 0.02 -9.64 -16.27
N ILE A 211 1.34 -9.47 -16.13
CA ILE A 211 1.99 -9.28 -14.83
C ILE A 211 1.58 -7.90 -14.27
N PRO A 212 1.02 -7.82 -13.05
CA PRO A 212 0.54 -6.56 -12.51
C PRO A 212 1.66 -5.56 -12.23
N ILE A 213 1.41 -4.29 -12.58
CA ILE A 213 2.24 -3.14 -12.25
C ILE A 213 1.42 -2.21 -11.36
N THR A 214 1.75 -2.11 -10.08
CA THR A 214 1.02 -1.26 -9.13
C THR A 214 1.72 0.08 -8.92
N PHE A 215 0.95 1.16 -8.77
CA PHE A 215 1.48 2.52 -8.71
C PHE A 215 0.97 3.27 -7.49
N HIS A 216 1.86 3.59 -6.54
CA HIS A 216 1.72 4.81 -5.77
C HIS A 216 2.03 5.95 -6.73
N MET A 217 1.02 6.74 -7.08
CA MET A 217 1.12 7.74 -8.14
C MET A 217 2.07 8.88 -7.76
N ARG A 218 2.53 9.62 -8.77
CA ARG A 218 3.46 10.74 -8.60
C ARG A 218 2.88 11.85 -7.74
N GLN A 219 1.59 12.11 -7.90
CA GLN A 219 0.82 13.06 -7.11
C GLN A 219 -0.57 12.50 -6.81
N GLU A 220 -1.02 12.74 -5.60
CA GLU A 220 -2.31 12.29 -5.09
C GLU A 220 -3.18 13.46 -4.59
N GLY A 221 -2.67 14.69 -4.72
CA GLY A 221 -3.35 15.94 -4.40
C GLY A 221 -3.86 16.66 -5.66
N ASP A 222 -3.36 17.87 -5.89
CA ASP A 222 -3.82 18.73 -7.00
C ASP A 222 -3.56 18.11 -8.37
N GLY A 223 -2.45 17.37 -8.52
CA GLY A 223 -2.04 16.69 -9.74
C GLY A 223 -2.59 15.27 -9.93
N VAL A 224 -3.50 14.80 -9.09
CA VAL A 224 -3.98 13.39 -9.12
C VAL A 224 -4.50 12.95 -10.48
N CYS A 225 -5.24 13.80 -11.19
CA CYS A 225 -5.76 13.45 -12.52
C CYS A 225 -4.65 13.33 -13.57
N ASP A 226 -3.59 14.13 -13.49
CA ASP A 226 -2.44 14.03 -14.38
C ASP A 226 -1.60 12.79 -14.05
N ALA A 227 -1.46 12.45 -12.77
CA ALA A 227 -0.83 11.21 -12.34
C ALA A 227 -1.62 9.96 -12.81
N ILE A 228 -2.95 9.99 -12.80
CA ILE A 228 -3.78 8.93 -13.39
C ILE A 228 -3.51 8.82 -14.91
N ARG A 229 -3.41 9.96 -15.64
CA ARG A 229 -3.06 9.97 -17.06
C ARG A 229 -1.66 9.39 -17.32
N GLU A 230 -0.69 9.63 -16.42
CA GLU A 230 0.66 9.03 -16.50
C GLU A 230 0.58 7.50 -16.40
N VAL A 231 -0.15 6.95 -15.43
CA VAL A 231 -0.35 5.50 -15.27
C VAL A 231 -1.03 4.90 -16.51
N ILE A 232 -2.09 5.54 -17.02
CA ILE A 232 -2.79 5.12 -18.23
C ILE A 232 -1.82 5.09 -19.42
N LYS A 233 -1.02 6.16 -19.61
CA LYS A 233 -0.01 6.24 -20.68
C LYS A 233 1.02 5.11 -20.59
N ILE A 234 1.51 4.80 -19.40
CA ILE A 234 2.45 3.68 -19.19
C ILE A 234 1.77 2.36 -19.58
N GLY A 235 0.57 2.11 -19.07
CA GLY A 235 -0.19 0.90 -19.35
C GLY A 235 -0.52 0.71 -20.84
N GLU A 236 -1.00 1.76 -21.51
CA GLU A 236 -1.29 1.74 -22.95
C GLU A 236 -0.03 1.57 -23.81
N THR A 237 1.10 2.22 -23.44
CA THR A 237 2.37 2.11 -24.17
C THR A 237 2.98 0.71 -24.08
N LEU A 238 2.86 0.09 -22.91
CA LEU A 238 3.41 -1.26 -22.66
C LEU A 238 2.41 -2.37 -22.97
N HIS A 239 1.13 -2.04 -23.24
CA HIS A 239 0.03 -3.03 -23.28
C HIS A 239 0.06 -3.94 -22.04
N ALA A 240 0.16 -3.33 -20.87
CA ALA A 240 0.38 -4.00 -19.59
C ALA A 240 -0.83 -3.89 -18.66
N HIS A 241 -0.89 -4.79 -17.67
CA HIS A 241 -1.84 -4.74 -16.56
C HIS A 241 -1.36 -3.73 -15.52
N VAL A 242 -2.12 -2.66 -15.30
CA VAL A 242 -1.76 -1.59 -14.35
C VAL A 242 -2.79 -1.45 -13.23
N HIS A 243 -2.32 -1.08 -12.04
CA HIS A 243 -3.16 -0.92 -10.86
C HIS A 243 -2.77 0.36 -10.09
N ILE A 244 -3.75 1.22 -9.83
CA ILE A 244 -3.54 2.44 -9.04
C ILE A 244 -3.73 2.11 -7.57
N SER A 245 -2.67 2.27 -6.80
CA SER A 245 -2.63 2.04 -5.36
C SER A 245 -3.35 3.14 -4.58
N HIS A 246 -4.07 2.78 -3.52
CA HIS A 246 -4.71 3.68 -2.52
C HIS A 246 -5.25 4.98 -3.12
N LEU A 247 -6.07 4.87 -4.18
CA LEU A 247 -6.62 6.02 -4.90
C LEU A 247 -7.29 7.00 -3.93
N LYS A 248 -6.87 8.25 -3.97
CA LYS A 248 -7.41 9.36 -3.18
C LYS A 248 -7.17 10.70 -3.87
N ALA A 249 -7.86 11.74 -3.41
CA ALA A 249 -7.55 13.12 -3.75
C ALA A 249 -7.28 13.89 -2.45
N MET A 250 -5.99 14.18 -2.19
CA MET A 250 -5.56 14.83 -0.96
C MET A 250 -5.92 16.32 -0.94
N GLY A 251 -6.33 16.80 0.25
CA GLY A 251 -6.63 18.19 0.51
C GLY A 251 -8.09 18.60 0.22
N LYS A 252 -8.68 19.37 1.13
CA LYS A 252 -10.11 19.76 1.11
C LYS A 252 -10.57 20.37 -0.21
N ARG A 253 -9.71 21.12 -0.90
CA ARG A 253 -10.03 21.73 -2.20
C ARG A 253 -10.27 20.73 -3.33
N ASN A 254 -9.75 19.50 -3.18
CA ASN A 254 -9.82 18.43 -4.17
C ASN A 254 -10.98 17.45 -3.91
N TRP A 255 -11.53 17.47 -2.67
CA TRP A 255 -12.59 16.55 -2.28
C TRP A 255 -13.85 16.74 -3.11
N ASN A 256 -14.54 15.64 -3.39
CA ASN A 256 -15.78 15.58 -4.18
C ASN A 256 -15.66 16.08 -5.64
N SER A 257 -14.48 16.48 -6.09
CA SER A 257 -14.24 16.96 -7.47
C SER A 257 -13.26 16.10 -8.24
N ARG A 258 -12.06 15.83 -7.70
CA ARG A 258 -11.00 15.13 -8.41
C ARG A 258 -11.24 13.63 -8.54
N ILE A 259 -11.86 12.99 -7.53
CA ILE A 259 -12.16 11.55 -7.60
C ILE A 259 -13.19 11.24 -8.70
N PRO A 260 -14.31 11.97 -8.85
CA PRO A 260 -15.20 11.77 -9.99
C PRO A 260 -14.49 11.88 -11.36
N GLU A 261 -13.63 12.89 -11.55
CA GLU A 261 -12.83 13.06 -12.78
C GLU A 261 -11.86 11.89 -12.97
N GLY A 262 -11.12 11.50 -11.92
CA GLY A 262 -10.17 10.40 -11.97
C GLY A 262 -10.80 9.05 -12.30
N LEU A 263 -11.95 8.75 -11.70
CA LEU A 263 -12.71 7.53 -12.00
C LEU A 263 -13.22 7.50 -13.44
N GLU A 264 -13.56 8.64 -14.01
CA GLU A 264 -13.95 8.72 -15.41
C GLU A 264 -12.77 8.48 -16.36
N LEU A 265 -11.59 9.01 -16.05
CA LEU A 265 -10.35 8.70 -16.79
C LEU A 265 -10.06 7.19 -16.80
N ILE A 266 -10.15 6.55 -15.63
CA ILE A 266 -9.93 5.10 -15.50
C ILE A 266 -11.00 4.33 -16.29
N ARG A 267 -12.28 4.70 -16.16
CA ARG A 267 -13.38 4.05 -16.90
C ARG A 267 -13.17 4.13 -18.41
N SER A 268 -12.87 5.32 -18.93
CA SER A 268 -12.58 5.54 -20.35
C SER A 268 -11.38 4.71 -20.83
N ALA A 269 -10.33 4.56 -20.02
CA ALA A 269 -9.19 3.71 -20.37
C ALA A 269 -9.58 2.22 -20.43
N ARG A 270 -10.41 1.76 -19.49
CA ARG A 270 -10.97 0.39 -19.50
C ARG A 270 -11.82 0.12 -20.73
N GLU A 271 -12.65 1.09 -21.15
CA GLU A 271 -13.47 1.00 -22.37
C GLU A 271 -12.62 0.91 -23.65
N ARG A 272 -11.43 1.51 -23.65
CA ARG A 272 -10.43 1.33 -24.72
C ARG A 272 -9.66 0.01 -24.64
N GLY A 273 -9.92 -0.82 -23.63
CA GLY A 273 -9.33 -2.15 -23.49
C GLY A 273 -8.12 -2.25 -22.54
N LEU A 274 -7.74 -1.16 -21.87
CA LEU A 274 -6.66 -1.22 -20.87
C LEU A 274 -7.10 -2.00 -19.64
N ASN A 275 -6.31 -3.00 -19.22
CA ASN A 275 -6.50 -3.68 -17.94
C ASN A 275 -5.98 -2.78 -16.82
N ILE A 276 -6.87 -1.94 -16.27
CA ILE A 276 -6.57 -1.01 -15.18
C ILE A 276 -7.61 -1.13 -14.07
N ALA A 277 -7.15 -1.16 -12.83
CA ALA A 277 -7.96 -1.17 -11.61
C ALA A 277 -7.34 -0.23 -10.56
N CYS A 278 -7.99 -0.10 -9.39
CA CYS A 278 -7.47 0.65 -8.28
C CYS A 278 -7.79 -0.02 -6.94
N ASP A 279 -7.22 0.50 -5.87
CA ASP A 279 -7.59 0.11 -4.52
C ASP A 279 -7.81 1.34 -3.62
N VAL A 280 -8.40 1.11 -2.43
CA VAL A 280 -8.69 2.14 -1.45
C VAL A 280 -8.82 1.54 -0.04
N TYR A 281 -8.35 2.26 0.97
CA TYR A 281 -8.62 1.96 2.38
C TYR A 281 -9.77 2.82 2.92
N PRO A 282 -10.57 2.32 3.90
CA PRO A 282 -11.79 2.98 4.35
C PRO A 282 -11.56 4.01 5.47
N TYR A 283 -10.52 4.84 5.35
CA TYR A 283 -10.17 5.87 6.34
C TYR A 283 -9.87 7.19 5.67
N THR A 284 -10.23 8.28 6.34
CA THR A 284 -9.99 9.66 5.88
C THR A 284 -8.56 10.14 6.11
N ALA A 285 -7.77 9.34 6.81
CA ALA A 285 -6.35 9.61 7.05
C ALA A 285 -5.47 8.58 6.34
N GLY A 286 -4.30 9.01 5.90
CA GLY A 286 -3.19 8.19 5.44
C GLY A 286 -2.16 7.95 6.53
N SER A 287 -1.12 7.18 6.21
CA SER A 287 0.07 7.04 7.05
C SER A 287 1.27 6.67 6.20
N THR A 288 2.34 7.43 6.30
CA THR A 288 3.60 7.20 5.60
C THR A 288 4.77 7.79 6.41
N GLN A 289 5.96 7.82 5.81
CA GLN A 289 7.13 8.47 6.41
C GLN A 289 6.96 9.99 6.48
N LEU A 290 7.38 10.62 7.58
CA LEU A 290 7.35 12.08 7.72
C LEU A 290 8.17 12.80 6.65
N MET A 291 9.24 12.16 6.14
CA MET A 291 10.03 12.69 5.02
C MET A 291 9.21 13.01 3.77
N HIS A 292 8.06 12.38 3.59
CA HIS A 292 7.18 12.61 2.43
C HIS A 292 6.54 14.01 2.41
N ILE A 293 6.64 14.79 3.50
CA ILE A 293 6.25 16.21 3.52
C ILE A 293 7.27 17.09 2.75
N LEU A 294 8.52 16.62 2.63
CA LEU A 294 9.60 17.39 2.03
C LEU A 294 9.51 17.35 0.50
N PRO A 295 9.72 18.51 -0.18
CA PRO A 295 9.88 18.52 -1.62
C PRO A 295 11.06 17.64 -2.09
N PRO A 296 11.02 17.08 -3.31
CA PRO A 296 12.04 16.16 -3.83
C PRO A 296 13.48 16.68 -3.70
N GLU A 297 13.72 17.96 -3.95
CA GLU A 297 15.03 18.58 -3.84
C GLU A 297 15.61 18.58 -2.41
N PHE A 298 14.80 18.29 -1.39
CA PHE A 298 15.25 18.15 0.00
C PHE A 298 15.63 16.70 0.36
N ILE A 299 15.14 15.73 -0.35
CA ILE A 299 15.38 14.30 -0.10
C ILE A 299 16.41 13.68 -1.06
N GLU A 300 16.86 14.41 -2.06
CA GLU A 300 17.91 14.00 -2.98
C GLU A 300 19.19 13.61 -2.22
N GLY A 301 19.85 12.53 -2.66
CA GLY A 301 21.06 11.99 -2.04
C GLY A 301 20.81 11.16 -0.78
N GLY A 302 19.56 10.89 -0.43
CA GLY A 302 19.16 9.99 0.64
C GLY A 302 19.20 10.62 2.04
N THR A 303 18.94 9.81 3.06
CA THR A 303 18.72 10.23 4.45
C THR A 303 19.85 11.11 5.01
N ALA A 304 21.11 10.74 4.79
CA ALA A 304 22.25 11.50 5.33
C ALA A 304 22.34 12.90 4.71
N ALA A 305 22.17 13.02 3.40
CA ALA A 305 22.18 14.30 2.69
C ALA A 305 20.98 15.17 3.10
N THR A 306 19.80 14.56 3.29
CA THR A 306 18.60 15.24 3.82
C THR A 306 18.88 15.84 5.19
N ILE A 307 19.43 15.08 6.14
CA ILE A 307 19.75 15.56 7.48
C ILE A 307 20.71 16.75 7.42
N GLU A 308 21.80 16.66 6.65
CA GLU A 308 22.74 17.77 6.50
C GLU A 308 22.08 19.02 5.90
N ARG A 309 21.20 18.84 4.93
CA ARG A 309 20.44 19.93 4.30
C ARG A 309 19.49 20.63 5.29
N LEU A 310 18.81 19.86 6.14
CA LEU A 310 17.87 20.38 7.14
C LEU A 310 18.54 21.10 8.33
N LYS A 311 19.85 20.93 8.55
CA LYS A 311 20.61 21.71 9.56
C LYS A 311 20.79 23.17 9.16
N GLY A 312 20.80 23.47 7.86
CA GLY A 312 21.09 24.80 7.35
C GLY A 312 19.88 25.74 7.44
N LYS A 313 20.04 26.89 8.10
CA LYS A 313 18.95 27.89 8.22
C LYS A 313 18.38 28.31 6.86
N ALA A 314 19.23 28.62 5.88
CA ALA A 314 18.80 29.01 4.54
C ALA A 314 17.94 27.95 3.85
N ASN A 315 18.23 26.66 4.07
CA ASN A 315 17.41 25.57 3.55
C ASN A 315 16.05 25.49 4.25
N ARG A 316 16.00 25.70 5.56
CA ARG A 316 14.72 25.75 6.30
C ARG A 316 13.85 26.93 5.85
N ASP A 317 14.45 28.10 5.61
CA ASP A 317 13.76 29.27 5.08
C ASP A 317 13.20 28.97 3.67
N ARG A 318 13.98 28.29 2.81
CA ARG A 318 13.53 27.83 1.48
C ARG A 318 12.43 26.80 1.58
N LEU A 319 12.53 25.84 2.53
CA LEU A 319 11.46 24.84 2.76
C LEU A 319 10.15 25.51 3.18
N ARG A 320 10.21 26.48 4.09
CA ARG A 320 9.04 27.27 4.53
C ARG A 320 8.38 27.97 3.33
N ASP A 321 9.17 28.65 2.52
CA ASP A 321 8.70 29.33 1.31
C ASP A 321 8.04 28.34 0.31
N ARG A 322 8.63 27.16 0.12
CA ARG A 322 8.06 26.08 -0.75
C ARG A 322 6.72 25.58 -0.23
N ILE A 323 6.58 25.40 1.08
CA ILE A 323 5.32 24.96 1.70
C ILE A 323 4.25 26.04 1.61
N GLU A 324 4.60 27.31 1.89
CA GLU A 324 3.66 28.44 1.88
C GLU A 324 3.14 28.78 0.48
N ARG A 325 4.00 28.78 -0.52
CA ARG A 325 3.63 29.12 -1.91
C ARG A 325 2.88 28.00 -2.63
N GLY A 326 2.90 26.80 -2.09
CA GLY A 326 2.48 25.60 -2.79
C GLY A 326 3.57 25.13 -3.77
N GLY A 327 3.47 23.92 -4.29
CA GLY A 327 4.55 23.36 -5.04
C GLY A 327 4.13 22.67 -6.32
N GLU A 328 4.71 23.07 -7.46
CA GLU A 328 4.74 22.21 -8.63
C GLU A 328 5.64 21.00 -8.35
N GLY A 329 5.23 19.82 -8.77
CA GLY A 329 6.08 18.62 -8.81
C GLY A 329 6.05 17.75 -7.55
N PHE A 330 5.34 18.11 -6.47
CA PHE A 330 5.17 17.27 -5.29
C PHE A 330 3.84 17.52 -4.59
N ASP A 331 3.42 16.59 -3.75
CA ASP A 331 2.25 16.78 -2.89
C ASP A 331 2.64 17.57 -1.64
N ASN A 332 2.29 18.85 -1.63
CA ASN A 332 2.50 19.71 -0.47
C ASN A 332 1.47 19.39 0.64
N ILE A 333 1.65 18.24 1.30
CA ILE A 333 0.72 17.72 2.31
C ILE A 333 0.44 18.78 3.39
N ALA A 334 1.49 19.37 3.95
CA ALA A 334 1.33 20.39 4.99
C ALA A 334 0.51 21.61 4.53
N GLY A 335 0.74 22.08 3.31
CA GLY A 335 -0.03 23.17 2.70
C GLY A 335 -1.48 22.80 2.36
N MET A 336 -1.74 21.52 2.06
CA MET A 336 -3.08 21.02 1.71
C MET A 336 -3.97 20.74 2.93
N VAL A 337 -3.40 20.25 4.03
CA VAL A 337 -4.19 19.79 5.18
C VAL A 337 -3.98 20.62 6.44
N GLY A 338 -2.87 21.35 6.59
CA GLY A 338 -2.47 22.08 7.80
C GLY A 338 -1.73 21.19 8.81
N TRP A 339 -0.85 21.80 9.58
CA TRP A 339 -0.01 21.14 10.56
C TRP A 339 -0.79 20.50 11.72
N GLU A 340 -1.99 20.97 11.99
CA GLU A 340 -2.93 20.45 12.98
C GLU A 340 -3.56 19.11 12.56
N ASN A 341 -3.43 18.72 11.29
CA ASN A 341 -3.96 17.49 10.74
C ASN A 341 -2.87 16.45 10.41
N ILE A 342 -1.62 16.69 10.87
CA ILE A 342 -0.49 15.77 10.73
C ILE A 342 -0.04 15.34 12.12
N ILE A 343 -0.15 14.04 12.42
CA ILE A 343 0.13 13.43 13.72
C ILE A 343 1.41 12.61 13.66
N MET A 344 2.30 12.74 14.62
CA MET A 344 3.47 11.86 14.78
C MET A 344 3.02 10.50 15.29
N SER A 345 3.16 9.46 14.46
CA SER A 345 2.69 8.11 14.78
C SER A 345 3.73 7.30 15.54
N THR A 346 4.97 7.27 15.04
CA THR A 346 6.07 6.49 15.64
C THR A 346 7.31 7.36 15.79
N LEU A 347 7.86 7.39 16.98
CA LEU A 347 9.10 8.05 17.34
C LEU A 347 10.03 7.05 18.05
N ASN A 348 11.34 7.13 17.83
CA ASN A 348 12.27 6.11 18.30
C ASN A 348 13.12 6.60 19.49
N THR A 349 13.47 7.87 19.53
CA THR A 349 14.29 8.43 20.61
C THR A 349 13.51 8.60 21.91
N PRO A 350 14.07 8.26 23.08
CA PRO A 350 13.35 8.39 24.35
C PRO A 350 12.82 9.81 24.63
N ALA A 351 13.57 10.83 24.21
CA ALA A 351 13.20 12.24 24.40
C ALA A 351 11.91 12.62 23.66
N ASN A 352 11.68 12.01 22.48
CA ASN A 352 10.57 12.32 21.60
C ASN A 352 9.34 11.42 21.83
N LYS A 353 9.47 10.29 22.51
CA LYS A 353 8.36 9.35 22.76
C LYS A 353 7.10 10.04 23.32
N ARG A 354 7.25 11.08 24.12
CA ARG A 354 6.15 11.86 24.69
C ARG A 354 5.28 12.57 23.64
N PHE A 355 5.78 12.73 22.43
CA PHE A 355 5.09 13.41 21.34
C PHE A 355 4.29 12.46 20.43
N GLU A 356 4.37 11.14 20.64
CA GLU A 356 3.59 10.16 19.87
C GLU A 356 2.08 10.40 20.05
N GLY A 357 1.38 10.57 18.92
CA GLY A 357 -0.04 10.88 18.86
C GLY A 357 -0.37 12.37 18.95
N MET A 358 0.64 13.24 19.05
CA MET A 358 0.44 14.70 18.98
C MET A 358 0.54 15.20 17.54
N THR A 359 -0.15 16.30 17.25
CA THR A 359 -0.03 16.98 15.95
C THR A 359 1.31 17.72 15.84
N VAL A 360 1.78 17.93 14.60
CA VAL A 360 2.97 18.77 14.35
C VAL A 360 2.80 20.16 14.97
N GLN A 361 1.60 20.75 14.84
CA GLN A 361 1.27 22.05 15.41
C GLN A 361 1.44 22.08 16.94
N ASP A 362 0.95 21.05 17.65
CA ASP A 362 1.03 20.99 19.11
C ASP A 362 2.47 20.73 19.59
N ILE A 363 3.24 19.91 18.85
CA ILE A 363 4.65 19.67 19.17
C ILE A 363 5.47 20.95 18.97
N ALA A 364 5.27 21.66 17.85
CA ALA A 364 5.94 22.93 17.57
C ALA A 364 5.67 23.94 18.69
N LYS A 365 4.42 24.08 19.11
CA LYS A 365 4.02 24.93 20.23
C LYS A 365 4.69 24.49 21.54
N ALA A 366 4.73 23.20 21.85
CA ALA A 366 5.37 22.67 23.06
C ALA A 366 6.89 22.87 23.06
N ARG A 367 7.53 22.92 21.88
CA ARG A 367 8.97 23.19 21.70
C ARG A 367 9.29 24.68 21.59
N GLY A 368 8.28 25.57 21.43
CA GLY A 368 8.49 26.99 21.21
C GLY A 368 9.12 27.30 19.84
N THR A 369 8.85 26.50 18.83
CA THR A 369 9.34 26.62 17.44
C THR A 369 8.18 26.78 16.47
N ASP A 370 8.45 27.18 15.22
CA ASP A 370 7.47 27.06 14.17
C ASP A 370 7.37 25.60 13.64
N PRO A 371 6.28 25.23 12.95
CA PRO A 371 6.08 23.84 12.50
C PRO A 371 7.13 23.32 11.54
N VAL A 372 7.71 24.15 10.65
CA VAL A 372 8.75 23.73 9.70
C VAL A 372 10.04 23.40 10.44
N ASP A 373 10.46 24.27 11.36
CA ASP A 373 11.64 24.01 12.21
C ASP A 373 11.42 22.78 13.08
N CYS A 374 10.21 22.61 13.64
CA CYS A 374 9.83 21.42 14.39
C CYS A 374 10.01 20.14 13.57
N VAL A 375 9.50 20.10 12.34
CA VAL A 375 9.66 18.93 11.43
C VAL A 375 11.14 18.69 11.12
N CYS A 376 11.91 19.74 10.80
CA CYS A 376 13.33 19.61 10.54
C CYS A 376 14.09 19.02 11.73
N ASP A 377 13.85 19.55 12.93
CA ASP A 377 14.49 19.06 14.15
C ASP A 377 14.10 17.60 14.45
N MET A 378 12.82 17.26 14.33
CA MET A 378 12.32 15.89 14.54
C MET A 378 12.96 14.92 13.55
N LEU A 379 13.05 15.27 12.26
CA LEU A 379 13.69 14.44 11.24
C LEU A 379 15.18 14.22 11.53
N ILE A 380 15.89 15.25 11.98
CA ILE A 380 17.33 15.16 12.37
C ILE A 380 17.47 14.25 13.60
N GLU A 381 16.70 14.50 14.67
CA GLU A 381 16.79 13.79 15.94
C GLU A 381 16.46 12.30 15.80
N GLU A 382 15.53 11.96 14.93
CA GLU A 382 15.04 10.60 14.69
C GLU A 382 15.74 9.89 13.50
N ASN A 383 16.78 10.50 12.94
CA ASN A 383 17.45 10.00 11.74
C ASN A 383 16.46 9.70 10.59
N CYS A 384 15.50 10.58 10.38
CA CYS A 384 14.38 10.48 9.44
C CYS A 384 13.46 9.25 9.64
N ALA A 385 13.63 8.47 10.69
CA ALA A 385 12.85 7.24 10.93
C ALA A 385 11.55 7.51 11.68
N ILE A 386 10.70 8.37 11.13
CA ILE A 386 9.40 8.77 11.68
C ILE A 386 8.29 8.36 10.72
N THR A 387 7.18 7.82 11.26
CA THR A 387 5.93 7.71 10.52
C THR A 387 4.93 8.75 11.03
N MET A 388 4.08 9.22 10.12
CA MET A 388 2.99 10.16 10.41
C MET A 388 1.63 9.55 10.08
N ILE A 389 0.59 10.18 10.58
CA ILE A 389 -0.81 10.00 10.17
C ILE A 389 -1.30 11.37 9.74
N ASP A 390 -1.85 11.48 8.55
CA ASP A 390 -2.29 12.72 7.92
C ASP A 390 -3.74 12.62 7.44
N PHE A 391 -4.59 13.59 7.83
CA PHE A 391 -6.01 13.61 7.46
C PHE A 391 -6.19 14.26 6.10
N ILE A 392 -6.27 13.45 5.05
CA ILE A 392 -6.04 13.87 3.66
C ILE A 392 -7.24 13.73 2.73
N THR A 393 -8.24 12.89 3.05
CA THR A 393 -9.38 12.62 2.17
C THR A 393 -10.72 12.64 2.92
N CYS A 394 -11.84 12.41 2.24
CA CYS A 394 -13.19 12.38 2.81
C CYS A 394 -13.91 11.06 2.55
N GLU A 395 -14.91 10.73 3.39
CA GLU A 395 -15.67 9.48 3.27
C GLU A 395 -16.50 9.41 1.97
N GLU A 396 -16.94 10.56 1.43
CA GLU A 396 -17.69 10.64 0.19
C GLU A 396 -16.87 10.18 -1.01
N ASP A 397 -15.59 10.56 -1.08
CA ASP A 397 -14.68 10.11 -2.14
C ASP A 397 -14.34 8.62 -1.98
N ILE A 398 -14.10 8.15 -0.74
CA ILE A 398 -13.90 6.73 -0.45
C ILE A 398 -15.12 5.91 -0.92
N ALA A 399 -16.35 6.34 -0.59
CA ALA A 399 -17.58 5.68 -1.01
C ALA A 399 -17.72 5.62 -2.53
N ARG A 400 -17.36 6.70 -3.25
CA ARG A 400 -17.35 6.71 -4.73
C ARG A 400 -16.38 5.70 -5.32
N ILE A 401 -15.16 5.64 -4.75
CA ILE A 401 -14.14 4.67 -5.19
C ILE A 401 -14.63 3.24 -4.93
N LEU A 402 -15.12 2.93 -3.74
CA LEU A 402 -15.66 1.60 -3.39
C LEU A 402 -16.78 1.14 -4.33
N ASN A 403 -17.58 2.08 -4.85
CA ASN A 403 -18.71 1.79 -5.75
C ASN A 403 -18.37 1.89 -7.25
N CYS A 404 -17.11 2.11 -7.65
CA CYS A 404 -16.77 2.23 -9.07
C CYS A 404 -16.81 0.91 -9.85
N GLY A 405 -16.84 -0.24 -9.16
CA GLY A 405 -16.96 -1.59 -9.74
C GLY A 405 -15.63 -2.28 -10.05
N PHE A 406 -14.50 -1.56 -9.93
CA PHE A 406 -13.14 -2.08 -10.18
C PHE A 406 -12.15 -1.73 -9.06
N ALA A 407 -12.63 -1.28 -7.91
CA ALA A 407 -11.79 -0.99 -6.74
C ALA A 407 -11.73 -2.17 -5.78
N SER A 408 -10.54 -2.46 -5.28
CA SER A 408 -10.28 -3.39 -4.19
C SER A 408 -10.24 -2.67 -2.84
N VAL A 409 -10.70 -3.33 -1.79
CA VAL A 409 -10.44 -2.91 -0.41
C VAL A 409 -9.05 -3.36 -0.02
N ILE A 410 -8.26 -2.42 0.52
CA ILE A 410 -6.92 -2.71 1.02
C ILE A 410 -6.72 -2.08 2.40
N SER A 411 -5.71 -2.53 3.13
CA SER A 411 -5.37 -1.92 4.42
C SER A 411 -4.31 -0.83 4.30
N ASP A 412 -3.36 -0.97 3.39
CA ASP A 412 -2.15 -0.14 3.32
C ASP A 412 -1.43 -0.07 4.68
N SER A 413 -1.41 -1.19 5.39
CA SER A 413 -0.95 -1.29 6.78
C SER A 413 0.56 -1.21 6.88
N ILE A 414 1.02 -0.40 7.84
CA ILE A 414 2.41 -0.35 8.31
C ILE A 414 2.45 -0.98 9.70
N TYR A 415 3.51 -1.76 10.00
CA TYR A 415 3.68 -2.51 11.26
C TYR A 415 4.80 -1.92 12.11
N PRO A 416 4.60 -0.80 12.79
CA PRO A 416 5.63 -0.24 13.65
C PRO A 416 5.91 -1.17 14.85
N ALA A 417 7.13 -1.12 15.37
CA ALA A 417 7.50 -1.86 16.57
C ALA A 417 6.91 -1.23 17.84
N SER A 418 6.55 0.04 17.80
CA SER A 418 6.01 0.83 18.92
C SER A 418 5.25 2.04 18.39
N GLY A 419 4.68 2.85 19.27
CA GLY A 419 3.98 4.07 18.91
C GLY A 419 2.46 3.89 18.78
N ARG A 420 1.83 4.77 18.00
CA ARG A 420 0.38 4.78 17.76
C ARG A 420 0.10 4.57 16.28
N PRO A 421 0.11 3.30 15.80
CA PRO A 421 -0.09 3.03 14.40
C PRO A 421 -1.50 3.42 13.95
N HIS A 422 -1.62 3.68 12.64
CA HIS A 422 -2.90 3.99 12.03
C HIS A 422 -3.89 2.83 12.24
N PRO A 423 -5.18 3.09 12.58
CA PRO A 423 -6.17 2.05 12.84
C PRO A 423 -6.48 1.14 11.63
N ARG A 424 -6.04 1.49 10.41
CA ARG A 424 -6.15 0.63 9.23
C ARG A 424 -5.43 -0.72 9.39
N LEU A 425 -4.42 -0.78 10.28
CA LEU A 425 -3.76 -2.03 10.65
C LEU A 425 -4.71 -3.02 11.31
N TYR A 426 -5.66 -2.53 12.11
CA TYR A 426 -6.49 -3.36 13.00
C TYR A 426 -7.90 -3.62 12.47
N GLY A 427 -8.45 -2.72 11.67
CA GLY A 427 -9.90 -2.69 11.47
C GLY A 427 -10.39 -2.38 10.06
N THR A 428 -9.56 -2.41 9.03
CA THR A 428 -9.94 -2.05 7.67
C THR A 428 -11.16 -2.83 7.18
N TYR A 429 -11.11 -4.16 7.26
CA TYR A 429 -12.15 -5.03 6.71
C TYR A 429 -13.42 -5.01 7.55
N ALA A 430 -13.28 -4.96 8.87
CA ALA A 430 -14.42 -4.79 9.78
C ALA A 430 -15.09 -3.41 9.57
N ARG A 431 -14.31 -2.33 9.34
CA ARG A 431 -14.84 -1.00 9.07
C ARG A 431 -15.64 -0.93 7.77
N ILE A 432 -15.25 -1.63 6.71
CA ILE A 432 -16.07 -1.72 5.48
C ILE A 432 -17.47 -2.22 5.82
N ILE A 433 -17.56 -3.34 6.54
CA ILE A 433 -18.84 -3.95 6.91
C ILE A 433 -19.63 -3.04 7.85
N GLN A 434 -19.00 -2.54 8.92
CA GLN A 434 -19.67 -1.71 9.90
C GLN A 434 -20.08 -0.36 9.31
N ARG A 435 -19.11 0.39 8.74
CA ARG A 435 -19.32 1.79 8.37
C ARG A 435 -20.04 1.94 7.04
N PHE A 436 -19.52 1.28 5.96
CA PHE A 436 -19.99 1.51 4.60
C PHE A 436 -21.21 0.64 4.23
N VAL A 437 -21.32 -0.57 4.80
CA VAL A 437 -22.53 -1.41 4.63
C VAL A 437 -23.60 -1.10 5.68
N GLY A 438 -23.22 -1.13 6.97
CA GLY A 438 -24.18 -1.06 8.07
C GLY A 438 -24.68 0.36 8.36
N GLU A 439 -23.78 1.30 8.63
CA GLU A 439 -24.14 2.65 9.10
C GLU A 439 -24.50 3.58 7.94
N ARG A 440 -23.60 3.76 6.98
CA ARG A 440 -23.78 4.69 5.85
C ARG A 440 -24.65 4.12 4.73
N ARG A 441 -24.64 2.79 4.57
CA ARG A 441 -25.36 2.07 3.52
C ARG A 441 -24.95 2.52 2.11
N ASP A 442 -23.69 2.84 1.94
CA ASP A 442 -23.12 3.24 0.64
C ASP A 442 -23.01 2.04 -0.32
N MET A 443 -22.92 0.81 0.20
CA MET A 443 -22.80 -0.42 -0.58
C MET A 443 -23.52 -1.59 0.09
N THR A 444 -23.84 -2.62 -0.70
CA THR A 444 -24.40 -3.88 -0.16
C THR A 444 -23.30 -4.77 0.41
N LEU A 445 -23.68 -5.76 1.23
CA LEU A 445 -22.71 -6.72 1.78
C LEU A 445 -22.07 -7.56 0.67
N GLU A 446 -22.82 -7.94 -0.36
CA GLU A 446 -22.32 -8.69 -1.53
C GLU A 446 -21.27 -7.88 -2.31
N ALA A 447 -21.52 -6.59 -2.51
CA ALA A 447 -20.56 -5.69 -3.16
C ALA A 447 -19.29 -5.52 -2.31
N ALA A 448 -19.45 -5.41 -0.99
CA ALA A 448 -18.32 -5.33 -0.06
C ALA A 448 -17.47 -6.61 -0.09
N VAL A 449 -18.10 -7.79 0.01
CA VAL A 449 -17.38 -9.08 -0.08
C VAL A 449 -16.67 -9.21 -1.42
N LYS A 450 -17.32 -8.81 -2.53
CA LYS A 450 -16.67 -8.78 -3.85
C LYS A 450 -15.42 -7.92 -3.87
N ALA A 451 -15.47 -6.70 -3.31
CA ALA A 451 -14.35 -5.77 -3.24
C ALA A 451 -13.21 -6.25 -2.32
N MET A 452 -13.51 -7.17 -1.39
CA MET A 452 -12.54 -7.77 -0.45
C MET A 452 -12.04 -9.16 -0.89
N THR A 453 -12.57 -9.75 -1.97
CA THR A 453 -12.25 -11.13 -2.41
C THR A 453 -11.97 -11.21 -3.91
N TYR A 454 -13.01 -11.22 -4.75
CA TYR A 454 -12.90 -11.37 -6.20
C TYR A 454 -12.11 -10.24 -6.87
N THR A 455 -12.42 -8.99 -6.51
CA THR A 455 -11.77 -7.83 -7.14
C THR A 455 -10.26 -7.81 -6.89
N PRO A 456 -9.75 -7.94 -5.65
CA PRO A 456 -8.31 -8.03 -5.41
C PRO A 456 -7.67 -9.27 -6.03
N ALA A 457 -8.35 -10.44 -6.05
CA ALA A 457 -7.82 -11.63 -6.72
C ALA A 457 -7.60 -11.38 -8.22
N LYS A 458 -8.55 -10.71 -8.89
CA LYS A 458 -8.41 -10.31 -10.31
C LYS A 458 -7.34 -9.26 -10.52
N ALA A 459 -7.21 -8.28 -9.61
CA ALA A 459 -6.24 -7.20 -9.72
C ALA A 459 -4.79 -7.67 -9.67
N LEU A 460 -4.49 -8.80 -9.02
CA LEU A 460 -3.14 -9.38 -8.94
C LEU A 460 -3.04 -10.80 -9.48
N ASN A 461 -3.99 -11.23 -10.31
CA ASN A 461 -3.99 -12.57 -10.93
C ASN A 461 -3.85 -13.72 -9.91
N ILE A 462 -4.45 -13.57 -8.72
CA ILE A 462 -4.44 -14.61 -7.70
C ILE A 462 -5.43 -15.70 -8.13
N ALA A 463 -4.94 -16.93 -8.26
CA ALA A 463 -5.78 -18.10 -8.55
C ALA A 463 -6.72 -18.40 -7.35
N TRP A 464 -7.97 -18.75 -7.61
CA TRP A 464 -9.03 -18.95 -6.60
C TRP A 464 -10.04 -20.02 -7.04
#